data_c5a65b3671466f539b828b18c5845fd4
#
_entry.id   c5a65b3671466f539b828b18c5845fd4
#
_cell.length_a   1.000
_cell.length_b   1.000
_cell.length_c   1.000
_cell.angle_alpha   90.00
_cell.angle_beta   90.00
_cell.angle_gamma   90.00
#
_symmetry.space_group_name_H-M   'P 1'
#
loop_
_entity.id
_entity.type
_entity.pdbx_description
1 polymer ?
#
loop_
_entity_poly.entity_id
_entity_poly.type
_entity_poly.pdbx_seq_one_letter_code
_entity_poly.pdbx_strand_id
1 'polypeptide(L)'
;MENIKGIIFDYGGTIDSRGVHWSEIIWDGYQVAQINVTKEQFRECYVFAERELARTLHILPHHNFYDLLLIKMRIELGYLAEQSLIDTAIVEEKALIVAQYCYDAARQCVEEARPTIEALYNKFPLVLVSNFYGNVESVLADFDLRHYFKEIVESAVVGIRKPDPRIFALGVEALALNPQEVLVIGDSYKKDIVPAETIGCKVAWIKGKGWTADEDAVTHPCIISKLNEVIIKLGL
;
A
#
# COMPACT_ATOMS: atom_id res chain seq x y z
N MET A 1 -8.79 -22.68 -3.32
CA MET A 1 -8.69 -21.86 -4.55
C MET A 1 -8.09 -22.72 -5.66
N GLU A 2 -8.95 -23.30 -6.48
CA GLU A 2 -8.50 -24.22 -7.53
C GLU A 2 -8.01 -23.48 -8.77
N ASN A 3 -7.06 -24.07 -9.49
CA ASN A 3 -6.51 -23.60 -10.79
C ASN A 3 -5.78 -22.25 -10.78
N ILE A 4 -5.25 -21.77 -9.66
CA ILE A 4 -4.39 -20.58 -9.65
C ILE A 4 -3.02 -20.93 -10.26
N LYS A 5 -2.55 -20.09 -11.19
CA LYS A 5 -1.26 -20.22 -11.88
C LYS A 5 -0.37 -18.99 -11.76
N GLY A 6 -0.91 -17.87 -11.28
CA GLY A 6 -0.14 -16.64 -11.06
C GLY A 6 -0.79 -15.77 -10.00
N ILE A 7 -0.02 -14.86 -9.42
CA ILE A 7 -0.48 -14.00 -8.33
C ILE A 7 -0.15 -12.55 -8.63
N ILE A 8 -1.12 -11.68 -8.39
CA ILE A 8 -0.93 -10.24 -8.39
C ILE A 8 -1.02 -9.74 -6.95
N PHE A 9 -0.02 -8.99 -6.53
CA PHE A 9 -0.02 -8.29 -5.24
C PHE A 9 -0.27 -6.80 -5.43
N ASP A 10 -1.07 -6.20 -4.56
CA ASP A 10 -0.92 -4.79 -4.21
C ASP A 10 0.24 -4.63 -3.21
N TYR A 11 0.79 -3.40 -3.11
CA TYR A 11 1.86 -3.09 -2.18
C TYR A 11 1.36 -2.38 -0.92
N GLY A 12 0.91 -1.12 -1.08
CA GLY A 12 0.60 -0.23 0.03
C GLY A 12 -0.71 -0.58 0.74
N GLY A 13 -0.64 -0.93 2.00
CA GLY A 13 -1.75 -1.49 2.74
C GLY A 13 -1.71 -3.03 2.81
N THR A 14 -1.19 -3.66 1.78
CA THR A 14 -1.18 -5.13 1.64
C THR A 14 0.08 -5.76 2.23
N ILE A 15 1.26 -5.37 1.73
CA ILE A 15 2.55 -5.95 2.15
C ILE A 15 3.11 -5.18 3.34
N ASP A 16 2.96 -3.85 3.35
CA ASP A 16 3.66 -2.93 4.24
C ASP A 16 2.84 -2.50 5.48
N SER A 17 1.56 -2.93 5.59
CA SER A 17 0.73 -2.53 6.74
C SER A 17 -0.30 -3.56 7.23
N ARG A 18 -0.29 -4.79 6.69
CA ARG A 18 -1.19 -5.90 7.10
C ARG A 18 -2.68 -5.56 6.96
N GLY A 19 -3.06 -4.81 5.95
CA GLY A 19 -4.44 -4.37 5.73
C GLY A 19 -4.85 -3.13 6.53
N VAL A 20 -3.97 -2.58 7.35
CA VAL A 20 -4.24 -1.34 8.09
C VAL A 20 -4.05 -0.16 7.16
N HIS A 21 -5.04 0.73 7.11
CA HIS A 21 -4.94 1.94 6.29
C HIS A 21 -3.80 2.84 6.76
N TRP A 22 -2.98 3.35 5.84
CA TRP A 22 -1.77 4.12 6.14
C TRP A 22 -2.00 5.32 7.04
N SER A 23 -3.18 5.94 7.00
CA SER A 23 -3.51 7.03 7.92
C SER A 23 -3.49 6.63 9.41
N GLU A 24 -3.79 5.38 9.73
CA GLU A 24 -3.73 4.92 11.12
C GLU A 24 -2.28 4.78 11.58
N ILE A 25 -1.39 4.25 10.73
CA ILE A 25 0.05 4.13 11.05
C ILE A 25 0.68 5.51 11.21
N ILE A 26 0.37 6.46 10.31
CA ILE A 26 0.88 7.83 10.43
C ILE A 26 0.31 8.51 11.67
N TRP A 27 -0.97 8.29 11.99
CA TRP A 27 -1.56 8.81 13.22
C TRP A 27 -0.86 8.31 14.48
N ASP A 28 -0.49 7.03 14.54
CA ASP A 28 0.31 6.49 15.64
C ASP A 28 1.69 7.17 15.70
N GLY A 29 2.31 7.43 14.56
CA GLY A 29 3.55 8.21 14.46
C GLY A 29 3.40 9.63 15.01
N TYR A 30 2.27 10.30 14.76
CA TYR A 30 1.95 11.62 15.35
C TYR A 30 1.88 11.55 16.87
N GLN A 31 1.29 10.47 17.44
CA GLN A 31 1.25 10.28 18.90
C GLN A 31 2.66 10.08 19.47
N VAL A 32 3.48 9.25 18.83
CA VAL A 32 4.88 9.02 19.21
C VAL A 32 5.70 10.32 19.16
N ALA A 33 5.50 11.13 18.11
CA ALA A 33 6.13 12.43 17.97
C ALA A 33 5.55 13.51 18.88
N GLN A 34 4.49 13.22 19.66
CA GLN A 34 3.79 14.15 20.53
C GLN A 34 3.31 15.43 19.79
N ILE A 35 2.74 15.23 18.60
CA ILE A 35 2.13 16.32 17.82
C ILE A 35 0.71 16.54 18.34
N ASN A 36 0.48 17.71 18.93
CA ASN A 36 -0.78 18.03 19.60
C ASN A 36 -1.83 18.59 18.63
N VAL A 37 -2.46 17.71 17.87
CA VAL A 37 -3.57 18.02 16.95
C VAL A 37 -4.71 17.00 17.15
N THR A 38 -5.93 17.38 16.77
CA THR A 38 -7.05 16.43 16.79
C THR A 38 -6.99 15.47 15.61
N LYS A 39 -7.70 14.34 15.69
CA LYS A 39 -7.73 13.36 14.59
C LYS A 39 -8.40 13.96 13.34
N GLU A 40 -9.31 14.91 13.49
CA GLU A 40 -9.93 15.64 12.38
C GLU A 40 -8.89 16.51 11.66
N GLN A 41 -8.11 17.31 12.40
CA GLN A 41 -7.03 18.14 11.85
C GLN A 41 -5.97 17.27 11.15
N PHE A 42 -5.59 16.15 11.74
CA PHE A 42 -4.73 15.16 11.11
C PHE A 42 -5.32 14.65 9.79
N ARG A 43 -6.62 14.29 9.75
CA ARG A 43 -7.26 13.82 8.53
C ARG A 43 -7.27 14.88 7.43
N GLU A 44 -7.42 16.14 7.77
CA GLU A 44 -7.36 17.25 6.80
C GLU A 44 -5.96 17.36 6.18
N CYS A 45 -4.89 17.38 6.99
CA CYS A 45 -3.53 17.47 6.47
C CYS A 45 -3.12 16.19 5.70
N TYR A 46 -3.54 15.01 6.13
CA TYR A 46 -3.35 13.77 5.39
C TYR A 46 -3.96 13.83 3.99
N VAL A 47 -5.23 14.23 3.88
CA VAL A 47 -5.91 14.39 2.58
C VAL A 47 -5.26 15.48 1.73
N PHE A 48 -4.81 16.57 2.35
CA PHE A 48 -4.06 17.62 1.66
C PHE A 48 -2.77 17.06 1.04
N ALA A 49 -1.96 16.33 1.83
CA ALA A 49 -0.71 15.76 1.35
C ALA A 49 -0.93 14.73 0.22
N GLU A 50 -1.95 13.86 0.34
CA GLU A 50 -2.30 12.91 -0.74
C GLU A 50 -2.63 13.63 -2.06
N ARG A 51 -3.39 14.73 -1.99
CA ARG A 51 -3.74 15.54 -3.17
C ARG A 51 -2.54 16.27 -3.73
N GLU A 52 -1.68 16.80 -2.87
CA GLU A 52 -0.47 17.51 -3.28
C GLU A 52 0.51 16.57 -3.96
N LEU A 53 0.76 15.39 -3.40
CA LEU A 53 1.60 14.35 -4.01
C LEU A 53 1.04 13.82 -5.35
N ALA A 54 -0.28 13.84 -5.51
CA ALA A 54 -0.90 13.44 -6.79
C ALA A 54 -0.83 14.54 -7.87
N ARG A 55 -0.73 15.82 -7.46
CA ARG A 55 -0.74 16.98 -8.36
C ARG A 55 0.65 17.45 -8.75
N THR A 56 1.57 17.41 -7.80
CA THR A 56 2.92 17.99 -7.92
C THR A 56 3.97 16.89 -7.80
N LEU A 57 4.97 16.93 -8.67
CA LEU A 57 6.06 15.95 -8.65
C LEU A 57 7.02 16.23 -7.50
N HIS A 58 6.73 15.66 -6.35
CA HIS A 58 7.61 15.68 -5.18
C HIS A 58 8.45 14.41 -5.07
N ILE A 59 7.86 13.27 -5.49
CA ILE A 59 8.49 11.96 -5.40
C ILE A 59 9.19 11.67 -6.72
N LEU A 60 10.48 11.34 -6.64
CA LEU A 60 11.31 11.00 -7.79
C LEU A 60 11.52 9.47 -7.86
N PRO A 61 11.75 8.89 -9.04
CA PRO A 61 11.88 7.43 -9.18
C PRO A 61 12.94 6.76 -8.31
N HIS A 62 13.98 7.50 -7.91
CA HIS A 62 15.07 6.98 -7.07
C HIS A 62 14.82 7.13 -5.56
N HIS A 63 13.76 7.82 -5.14
CA HIS A 63 13.42 7.92 -3.72
C HIS A 63 13.00 6.56 -3.17
N ASN A 64 13.60 6.15 -2.07
CA ASN A 64 13.20 4.95 -1.34
C ASN A 64 11.95 5.23 -0.48
N PHE A 65 11.55 4.25 0.34
CA PHE A 65 10.32 4.41 1.12
C PHE A 65 10.47 5.45 2.25
N TYR A 66 11.65 5.54 2.87
CA TYR A 66 11.94 6.57 3.88
C TYR A 66 11.88 7.99 3.30
N ASP A 67 12.48 8.19 2.11
CA ASP A 67 12.45 9.47 1.41
C ASP A 67 11.01 9.91 1.11
N LEU A 68 10.18 8.99 0.61
CA LEU A 68 8.76 9.23 0.35
C LEU A 68 8.04 9.66 1.64
N LEU A 69 8.20 8.89 2.72
CA LEU A 69 7.58 9.18 4.01
C LEU A 69 8.00 10.56 4.55
N LEU A 70 9.29 10.86 4.49
CA LEU A 70 9.80 12.14 4.97
C LEU A 70 9.25 13.34 4.16
N ILE A 71 9.19 13.22 2.83
CA ILE A 71 8.59 14.23 1.96
C ILE A 71 7.11 14.40 2.33
N LYS A 72 6.37 13.32 2.48
CA LYS A 72 4.95 13.36 2.86
C LYS A 72 4.75 14.02 4.22
N MET A 73 5.55 13.67 5.23
CA MET A 73 5.46 14.27 6.56
C MET A 73 5.78 15.76 6.54
N ARG A 74 6.73 16.22 5.75
CA ARG A 74 7.01 17.66 5.56
C ARG A 74 5.82 18.38 4.96
N ILE A 75 5.11 17.78 4.01
CA ILE A 75 3.90 18.36 3.41
C ILE A 75 2.77 18.43 4.45
N GLU A 76 2.51 17.33 5.19
CA GLU A 76 1.46 17.29 6.21
C GLU A 76 1.70 18.30 7.33
N LEU A 77 2.90 18.31 7.90
CA LEU A 77 3.24 19.19 9.02
C LEU A 77 3.40 20.64 8.57
N GLY A 78 3.90 20.87 7.35
CA GLY A 78 3.92 22.19 6.73
C GLY A 78 2.53 22.79 6.62
N TYR A 79 1.56 21.99 6.14
CA TYR A 79 0.15 22.42 6.11
C TYR A 79 -0.39 22.79 7.50
N LEU A 80 -0.12 21.97 8.53
CA LEU A 80 -0.54 22.28 9.89
C LEU A 80 0.08 23.56 10.43
N ALA A 81 1.35 23.82 10.11
CA ALA A 81 2.04 25.07 10.49
C ALA A 81 1.46 26.29 9.77
N GLU A 82 1.14 26.19 8.48
CA GLU A 82 0.46 27.24 7.72
C GLU A 82 -0.93 27.58 8.29
N GLN A 83 -1.64 26.57 8.83
CA GLN A 83 -2.91 26.78 9.54
C GLN A 83 -2.71 27.26 11.00
N SER A 84 -1.48 27.51 11.44
CA SER A 84 -1.14 27.91 12.81
C SER A 84 -1.57 26.90 13.88
N LEU A 85 -1.68 25.61 13.52
CA LEU A 85 -2.02 24.53 14.43
C LEU A 85 -0.81 23.97 15.16
N ILE A 86 0.38 24.12 14.59
CA ILE A 86 1.67 23.79 15.21
C ILE A 86 2.69 24.89 14.92
N ASP A 87 3.77 24.94 15.69
CA ASP A 87 4.88 25.86 15.43
C ASP A 87 5.71 25.38 14.24
N THR A 88 6.04 26.28 13.30
CA THR A 88 6.90 26.00 12.15
C THR A 88 8.28 25.48 12.58
N ALA A 89 8.79 25.91 13.73
CA ALA A 89 10.10 25.52 14.24
C ALA A 89 10.21 23.99 14.54
N ILE A 90 9.10 23.31 14.80
CA ILE A 90 9.11 21.88 15.11
C ILE A 90 8.88 20.98 13.88
N VAL A 91 8.51 21.54 12.73
CA VAL A 91 8.09 20.78 11.53
C VAL A 91 9.13 19.75 11.12
N GLU A 92 10.39 20.17 10.96
CA GLU A 92 11.44 19.27 10.49
C GLU A 92 11.76 18.15 11.50
N GLU A 93 11.90 18.49 12.78
CA GLU A 93 12.14 17.50 13.83
C GLU A 93 11.02 16.44 13.87
N LYS A 94 9.76 16.90 13.86
CA LYS A 94 8.60 16.01 13.94
C LYS A 94 8.43 15.17 12.68
N ALA A 95 8.72 15.74 11.50
CA ALA A 95 8.71 15.00 10.23
C ALA A 95 9.69 13.82 10.24
N LEU A 96 10.90 14.03 10.74
CA LEU A 96 11.92 12.97 10.88
C LEU A 96 11.45 11.86 11.83
N ILE A 97 10.86 12.22 12.98
CA ILE A 97 10.37 11.23 13.97
C ILE A 97 9.25 10.39 13.37
N VAL A 98 8.24 11.03 12.76
CA VAL A 98 7.08 10.32 12.19
C VAL A 98 7.50 9.46 11.00
N ALA A 99 8.35 9.98 10.10
CA ALA A 99 8.85 9.23 8.95
C ALA A 99 9.63 7.98 9.39
N GLN A 100 10.49 8.10 10.40
CA GLN A 100 11.24 6.97 10.95
C GLN A 100 10.31 5.92 11.57
N TYR A 101 9.34 6.35 12.38
CA TYR A 101 8.34 5.46 12.95
C TYR A 101 7.58 4.67 11.87
N CYS A 102 7.09 5.36 10.85
CA CYS A 102 6.35 4.76 9.76
C CYS A 102 7.21 3.80 8.93
N TYR A 103 8.47 4.17 8.67
CA TYR A 103 9.42 3.30 7.97
C TYR A 103 9.71 2.02 8.74
N ASP A 104 9.94 2.12 10.05
CA ASP A 104 10.20 0.96 10.90
C ASP A 104 8.96 0.04 11.00
N ALA A 105 7.75 0.62 11.06
CA ALA A 105 6.51 -0.13 11.03
C ALA A 105 6.33 -0.88 9.70
N ALA A 106 6.59 -0.24 8.57
CA ALA A 106 6.55 -0.88 7.25
C ALA A 106 7.57 -2.01 7.14
N ARG A 107 8.82 -1.76 7.56
CA ARG A 107 9.88 -2.76 7.56
C ARG A 107 9.49 -4.00 8.35
N GLN A 108 8.90 -3.83 9.53
CA GLN A 108 8.41 -4.96 10.32
C GLN A 108 7.34 -5.75 9.57
N CYS A 109 6.36 -5.09 8.93
CA CYS A 109 5.32 -5.75 8.16
C CYS A 109 5.88 -6.52 6.96
N VAL A 110 6.85 -5.91 6.25
CA VAL A 110 7.55 -6.54 5.12
C VAL A 110 8.30 -7.80 5.56
N GLU A 111 9.04 -7.75 6.68
CA GLU A 111 9.76 -8.92 7.20
C GLU A 111 8.80 -10.05 7.61
N GLU A 112 7.62 -9.74 8.13
CA GLU A 112 6.60 -10.74 8.42
C GLU A 112 5.94 -11.31 7.15
N ALA A 113 5.79 -10.49 6.09
CA ALA A 113 5.24 -10.92 4.80
C ALA A 113 6.21 -11.75 3.96
N ARG A 114 7.52 -11.50 4.09
CA ARG A 114 8.59 -12.09 3.27
C ARG A 114 8.52 -13.61 3.15
N PRO A 115 8.40 -14.41 4.24
CA PRO A 115 8.32 -15.86 4.13
C PRO A 115 7.14 -16.35 3.27
N THR A 116 6.02 -15.62 3.32
CA THR A 116 4.84 -15.94 2.51
C THR A 116 5.08 -15.59 1.04
N ILE A 117 5.65 -14.40 0.76
CA ILE A 117 5.98 -13.97 -0.60
C ILE A 117 6.98 -14.95 -1.23
N GLU A 118 8.01 -15.36 -0.51
CA GLU A 118 9.02 -16.33 -0.96
C GLU A 118 8.39 -17.71 -1.26
N ALA A 119 7.52 -18.20 -0.38
CA ALA A 119 6.84 -19.46 -0.58
C ALA A 119 5.94 -19.44 -1.84
N LEU A 120 5.27 -18.30 -2.09
CA LEU A 120 4.45 -18.10 -3.29
C LEU A 120 5.31 -17.93 -4.54
N TYR A 121 6.40 -17.19 -4.48
CA TYR A 121 7.36 -17.02 -5.58
C TYR A 121 7.96 -18.34 -6.07
N ASN A 122 8.22 -19.26 -5.16
CA ASN A 122 8.73 -20.60 -5.51
C ASN A 122 7.69 -21.48 -6.25
N LYS A 123 6.43 -21.06 -6.33
CA LYS A 123 5.33 -21.82 -6.95
C LYS A 123 4.66 -21.09 -8.11
N PHE A 124 4.64 -19.77 -8.09
CA PHE A 124 3.90 -18.94 -9.03
C PHE A 124 4.72 -17.75 -9.51
N PRO A 125 4.57 -17.31 -10.76
CA PRO A 125 5.00 -15.98 -11.16
C PRO A 125 4.20 -14.92 -10.39
N LEU A 126 4.91 -13.93 -9.84
CA LEU A 126 4.32 -12.82 -9.11
C LEU A 126 4.42 -11.53 -9.93
N VAL A 127 3.37 -10.72 -9.91
CA VAL A 127 3.32 -9.37 -10.48
C VAL A 127 2.84 -8.42 -9.40
N LEU A 128 3.39 -7.21 -9.36
CA LEU A 128 2.88 -6.14 -8.50
C LEU A 128 1.97 -5.21 -9.31
N VAL A 129 0.80 -4.84 -8.74
CA VAL A 129 -0.10 -3.82 -9.29
C VAL A 129 -0.41 -2.81 -8.19
N SER A 130 0.12 -1.60 -8.29
CA SER A 130 -0.01 -0.62 -7.19
C SER A 130 -0.39 0.78 -7.67
N ASN A 131 -1.22 1.46 -6.87
CA ASN A 131 -1.37 2.91 -6.96
C ASN A 131 -0.22 3.54 -6.17
N PHE A 132 0.78 4.08 -6.90
CA PHE A 132 1.95 4.65 -6.27
C PHE A 132 2.41 5.93 -6.98
N TYR A 133 3.56 6.49 -6.61
CA TYR A 133 4.00 7.83 -6.98
C TYR A 133 5.13 7.84 -8.04
N GLY A 134 5.43 6.73 -8.71
CA GLY A 134 6.49 6.59 -9.71
C GLY A 134 7.79 6.04 -9.16
N ASN A 135 7.81 5.57 -7.91
CA ASN A 135 9.02 5.09 -7.22
C ASN A 135 8.86 3.71 -6.56
N VAL A 136 7.78 2.97 -6.83
CA VAL A 136 7.55 1.69 -6.13
C VAL A 136 8.67 0.67 -6.39
N GLU A 137 9.36 0.74 -7.54
CA GLU A 137 10.50 -0.11 -7.83
C GLU A 137 11.66 0.13 -6.85
N SER A 138 11.98 1.41 -6.55
CA SER A 138 12.99 1.78 -5.56
C SER A 138 12.58 1.39 -4.15
N VAL A 139 11.29 1.49 -3.82
CA VAL A 139 10.74 1.03 -2.54
C VAL A 139 10.89 -0.49 -2.38
N LEU A 140 10.56 -1.26 -3.41
CA LEU A 140 10.75 -2.72 -3.38
C LEU A 140 12.23 -3.11 -3.28
N ALA A 141 13.12 -2.37 -3.93
CA ALA A 141 14.55 -2.59 -3.83
C ALA A 141 15.10 -2.28 -2.42
N ASP A 142 14.62 -1.20 -1.79
CA ASP A 142 14.97 -0.79 -0.42
C ASP A 142 14.63 -1.89 0.61
N PHE A 143 13.50 -2.57 0.41
CA PHE A 143 13.04 -3.69 1.25
C PHE A 143 13.50 -5.08 0.75
N ASP A 144 14.38 -5.16 -0.24
CA ASP A 144 14.83 -6.41 -0.86
C ASP A 144 13.66 -7.32 -1.31
N LEU A 145 12.64 -6.71 -1.92
CA LEU A 145 11.46 -7.41 -2.45
C LEU A 145 11.39 -7.42 -3.98
N ARG A 146 12.16 -6.54 -4.67
CA ARG A 146 12.04 -6.34 -6.12
C ARG A 146 12.20 -7.64 -6.92
N HIS A 147 13.10 -8.49 -6.49
CA HIS A 147 13.46 -9.73 -7.19
C HIS A 147 12.35 -10.80 -7.19
N TYR A 148 11.36 -10.70 -6.29
CA TYR A 148 10.20 -11.61 -6.27
C TYR A 148 9.20 -11.32 -7.38
N PHE A 149 9.18 -10.11 -7.94
CA PHE A 149 8.18 -9.70 -8.90
C PHE A 149 8.72 -9.72 -10.34
N LYS A 150 8.09 -10.51 -11.21
CA LYS A 150 8.40 -10.57 -12.64
C LYS A 150 8.20 -9.23 -13.32
N GLU A 151 7.12 -8.52 -12.95
CA GLU A 151 6.72 -7.24 -13.53
C GLU A 151 6.07 -6.36 -12.46
N ILE A 152 6.16 -5.03 -12.66
CA ILE A 152 5.54 -4.02 -11.81
C ILE A 152 4.64 -3.14 -12.68
N VAL A 153 3.35 -3.12 -12.37
CA VAL A 153 2.35 -2.24 -12.97
C VAL A 153 2.04 -1.13 -11.98
N GLU A 154 2.70 0.00 -12.14
CA GLU A 154 2.54 1.16 -11.29
C GLU A 154 1.66 2.23 -11.93
N SER A 155 0.65 2.72 -11.22
CA SER A 155 -0.34 3.66 -11.74
C SER A 155 0.26 4.94 -12.32
N ALA A 156 1.30 5.49 -11.70
CA ALA A 156 1.97 6.69 -12.17
C ALA A 156 2.73 6.47 -13.49
N VAL A 157 3.17 5.23 -13.76
CA VAL A 157 3.91 4.87 -14.98
C VAL A 157 2.95 4.54 -16.13
N VAL A 158 1.91 3.73 -15.85
CA VAL A 158 0.99 3.27 -16.90
C VAL A 158 -0.16 4.23 -17.19
N GLY A 159 -0.34 5.27 -16.35
CA GLY A 159 -1.41 6.27 -16.53
C GLY A 159 -2.83 5.75 -16.21
N ILE A 160 -2.95 4.55 -15.64
CA ILE A 160 -4.20 3.92 -15.21
C ILE A 160 -4.12 3.69 -13.71
N ARG A 161 -5.19 4.05 -12.99
CA ARG A 161 -5.21 4.00 -11.52
C ARG A 161 -6.39 3.20 -11.00
N LYS A 162 -6.19 2.35 -9.98
CA LYS A 162 -7.27 1.72 -9.22
C LYS A 162 -8.26 2.80 -8.73
N PRO A 163 -9.55 2.61 -8.80
CA PRO A 163 -10.27 1.34 -9.02
C PRO A 163 -10.56 0.98 -10.49
N ASP A 164 -9.90 1.59 -11.47
CA ASP A 164 -10.07 1.20 -12.86
C ASP A 164 -9.58 -0.25 -13.07
N PRO A 165 -10.46 -1.20 -13.46
CA PRO A 165 -10.08 -2.61 -13.58
C PRO A 165 -9.04 -2.88 -14.66
N ARG A 166 -8.83 -1.94 -15.60
CA ARG A 166 -7.82 -2.07 -16.67
C ARG A 166 -6.40 -2.19 -16.10
N ILE A 167 -6.12 -1.63 -14.91
CA ILE A 167 -4.79 -1.77 -14.30
C ILE A 167 -4.51 -3.23 -13.92
N PHE A 168 -5.52 -3.97 -13.43
CA PHE A 168 -5.38 -5.41 -13.16
C PHE A 168 -5.31 -6.23 -14.43
N ALA A 169 -5.99 -5.80 -15.53
CA ALA A 169 -5.86 -6.46 -16.82
C ALA A 169 -4.41 -6.41 -17.34
N LEU A 170 -3.68 -5.28 -17.14
CA LEU A 170 -2.24 -5.20 -17.43
C LEU A 170 -1.43 -6.21 -16.61
N GLY A 171 -1.75 -6.38 -15.32
CA GLY A 171 -1.09 -7.38 -14.48
C GLY A 171 -1.36 -8.82 -14.93
N VAL A 172 -2.57 -9.12 -15.37
CA VAL A 172 -2.94 -10.44 -15.95
C VAL A 172 -2.19 -10.68 -17.27
N GLU A 173 -2.09 -9.65 -18.12
CA GLU A 173 -1.32 -9.70 -19.37
C GLU A 173 0.18 -9.96 -19.09
N ALA A 174 0.76 -9.29 -18.09
CA ALA A 174 2.16 -9.50 -17.69
C ALA A 174 2.42 -10.94 -17.21
N LEU A 175 1.41 -11.60 -16.63
CA LEU A 175 1.46 -13.02 -16.27
C LEU A 175 1.29 -13.93 -17.48
N ALA A 176 0.74 -13.46 -18.59
CA ALA A 176 0.34 -14.26 -19.76
C ALA A 176 -0.66 -15.40 -19.40
N LEU A 177 -1.62 -15.09 -18.54
CA LEU A 177 -2.64 -16.02 -18.02
C LEU A 177 -4.06 -15.51 -18.34
N ASN A 178 -5.06 -16.38 -18.11
CA ASN A 178 -6.45 -15.92 -18.08
C ASN A 178 -6.80 -15.37 -16.69
N PRO A 179 -7.70 -14.38 -16.58
CA PRO A 179 -8.07 -13.81 -15.28
C PRO A 179 -8.48 -14.84 -14.23
N GLN A 180 -9.21 -15.91 -14.61
CA GLN A 180 -9.67 -16.97 -13.71
C GLN A 180 -8.53 -17.83 -13.12
N GLU A 181 -7.33 -17.75 -13.70
CA GLU A 181 -6.11 -18.44 -13.26
C GLU A 181 -5.23 -17.55 -12.35
N VAL A 182 -5.67 -16.31 -12.09
CA VAL A 182 -4.92 -15.30 -11.32
C VAL A 182 -5.60 -15.02 -9.98
N LEU A 183 -4.81 -15.02 -8.92
CA LEU A 183 -5.20 -14.56 -7.59
C LEU A 183 -4.68 -13.14 -7.38
N VAL A 184 -5.56 -12.21 -7.07
CA VAL A 184 -5.21 -10.86 -6.64
C VAL A 184 -5.26 -10.78 -5.11
N ILE A 185 -4.20 -10.28 -4.50
CA ILE A 185 -4.09 -10.06 -3.06
C ILE A 185 -3.99 -8.53 -2.83
N GLY A 186 -4.96 -7.98 -2.08
CA GLY A 186 -5.02 -6.55 -1.80
C GLY A 186 -5.71 -6.25 -0.48
N ASP A 187 -5.61 -5.02 0.00
CA ASP A 187 -6.20 -4.55 1.27
C ASP A 187 -7.48 -3.73 1.07
N SER A 188 -7.67 -3.14 -0.09
CA SER A 188 -8.80 -2.23 -0.33
C SER A 188 -9.93 -2.91 -1.08
N TYR A 189 -11.11 -3.03 -0.42
CA TYR A 189 -12.30 -3.59 -1.09
C TYR A 189 -12.61 -2.86 -2.40
N LYS A 190 -12.64 -1.52 -2.37
CA LYS A 190 -13.01 -0.71 -3.53
C LYS A 190 -11.91 -0.62 -4.59
N LYS A 191 -10.63 -0.61 -4.19
CA LYS A 191 -9.51 -0.37 -5.12
C LYS A 191 -8.89 -1.67 -5.63
N ASP A 192 -8.99 -2.79 -4.89
CA ASP A 192 -8.36 -4.05 -5.27
C ASP A 192 -9.38 -5.15 -5.55
N ILE A 193 -10.29 -5.40 -4.61
CA ILE A 193 -11.15 -6.58 -4.68
C ILE A 193 -12.18 -6.45 -5.79
N VAL A 194 -12.99 -5.39 -5.76
CA VAL A 194 -14.05 -5.15 -6.75
C VAL A 194 -13.50 -5.09 -8.19
N PRO A 195 -12.45 -4.29 -8.51
CA PRO A 195 -11.95 -4.22 -9.88
C PRO A 195 -11.28 -5.53 -10.35
N ALA A 196 -10.62 -6.28 -9.45
CA ALA A 196 -10.05 -7.58 -9.81
C ALA A 196 -11.14 -8.62 -10.13
N GLU A 197 -12.20 -8.68 -9.33
CA GLU A 197 -13.36 -9.55 -9.60
C GLU A 197 -14.10 -9.15 -10.88
N THR A 198 -14.18 -7.84 -11.19
CA THR A 198 -14.82 -7.33 -12.41
C THR A 198 -14.21 -7.91 -13.67
N ILE A 199 -12.90 -8.17 -13.68
CA ILE A 199 -12.22 -8.81 -14.82
C ILE A 199 -12.16 -10.34 -14.71
N GLY A 200 -12.70 -10.94 -13.64
CA GLY A 200 -12.78 -12.38 -13.43
C GLY A 200 -11.64 -13.02 -12.66
N CYS A 201 -10.77 -12.24 -12.02
CA CYS A 201 -9.74 -12.77 -11.12
C CYS A 201 -10.35 -13.35 -9.83
N LYS A 202 -9.62 -14.29 -9.22
CA LYS A 202 -9.86 -14.66 -7.82
C LYS A 202 -9.21 -13.64 -6.90
N VAL A 203 -9.73 -13.51 -5.69
CA VAL A 203 -9.24 -12.49 -4.76
C VAL A 203 -8.97 -13.07 -3.37
N ALA A 204 -8.02 -12.48 -2.66
CA ALA A 204 -7.82 -12.60 -1.23
C ALA A 204 -7.70 -11.18 -0.66
N TRP A 205 -8.62 -10.83 0.22
CA TRP A 205 -8.66 -9.51 0.82
C TRP A 205 -8.03 -9.55 2.22
N ILE A 206 -6.81 -8.97 2.35
CA ILE A 206 -6.22 -8.77 3.66
C ILE A 206 -6.89 -7.58 4.34
N LYS A 207 -7.67 -7.86 5.38
CA LYS A 207 -8.50 -6.85 6.01
C LYS A 207 -7.97 -6.50 7.40
N GLY A 208 -7.51 -5.26 7.54
CA GLY A 208 -7.18 -4.59 8.80
C GLY A 208 -8.16 -3.45 9.09
N LYS A 209 -7.71 -2.45 9.83
CA LYS A 209 -8.48 -1.24 10.13
C LYS A 209 -8.46 -0.30 8.93
N GLY A 210 -9.65 0.03 8.42
CA GLY A 210 -9.84 0.91 7.27
C GLY A 210 -9.83 2.41 7.61
N TRP A 211 -10.08 3.23 6.58
CA TRP A 211 -10.18 4.68 6.69
C TRP A 211 -11.46 5.13 7.42
N THR A 212 -12.55 4.40 7.25
CA THR A 212 -13.87 4.71 7.81
C THR A 212 -14.53 3.49 8.45
N ALA A 213 -15.46 3.73 9.37
CA ALA A 213 -16.27 2.66 9.96
C ALA A 213 -17.10 1.89 8.91
N ASP A 214 -17.51 2.55 7.83
CA ASP A 214 -18.24 1.89 6.74
C ASP A 214 -17.34 0.88 6.00
N GLU A 215 -16.05 1.19 5.80
CA GLU A 215 -15.09 0.23 5.24
C GLU A 215 -14.85 -0.95 6.19
N ASP A 216 -14.78 -0.70 7.49
CA ASP A 216 -14.64 -1.74 8.50
C ASP A 216 -15.86 -2.67 8.56
N ALA A 217 -17.06 -2.16 8.24
CA ALA A 217 -18.30 -2.94 8.23
C ALA A 217 -18.45 -3.86 7.01
N VAL A 218 -17.69 -3.63 5.92
CA VAL A 218 -17.79 -4.47 4.71
C VAL A 218 -17.33 -5.90 5.03
N THR A 219 -18.11 -6.88 4.57
CA THR A 219 -17.79 -8.31 4.68
C THR A 219 -17.60 -8.92 3.30
N HIS A 220 -16.73 -9.92 3.19
CA HIS A 220 -16.47 -10.63 1.94
C HIS A 220 -15.98 -12.06 2.24
N PRO A 221 -16.37 -13.08 1.45
CA PRO A 221 -15.99 -14.48 1.72
C PRO A 221 -14.49 -14.75 1.58
N CYS A 222 -13.76 -13.88 0.88
CA CYS A 222 -12.32 -14.02 0.64
C CYS A 222 -11.44 -13.23 1.62
N ILE A 223 -11.99 -12.75 2.75
CA ILE A 223 -11.21 -12.07 3.79
C ILE A 223 -10.17 -13.01 4.38
N ILE A 224 -8.98 -12.47 4.57
CA ILE A 224 -7.89 -13.02 5.37
C ILE A 224 -7.45 -11.97 6.40
N SER A 225 -7.01 -12.42 7.56
CA SER A 225 -6.47 -11.55 8.63
C SER A 225 -4.95 -11.44 8.56
N LYS A 226 -4.30 -12.44 7.96
CA LYS A 226 -2.85 -12.49 7.79
C LYS A 226 -2.50 -13.00 6.40
N LEU A 227 -1.43 -12.50 5.84
CA LEU A 227 -1.00 -12.85 4.48
C LEU A 227 -0.71 -14.35 4.33
N ASN A 228 -0.16 -14.99 5.35
CA ASN A 228 0.16 -16.44 5.31
C ASN A 228 -1.07 -17.36 5.18
N GLU A 229 -2.28 -16.87 5.45
CA GLU A 229 -3.51 -17.64 5.21
C GLU A 229 -3.73 -17.95 3.72
N VAL A 230 -3.10 -17.17 2.82
CA VAL A 230 -3.12 -17.45 1.38
C VAL A 230 -2.49 -18.81 1.07
N ILE A 231 -1.40 -19.17 1.76
CA ILE A 231 -0.74 -20.47 1.63
C ILE A 231 -1.74 -21.62 1.89
N ILE A 232 -2.49 -21.52 3.00
CA ILE A 232 -3.51 -22.52 3.38
C ILE A 232 -4.64 -22.55 2.35
N LYS A 233 -5.10 -21.38 1.88
CA LYS A 233 -6.18 -21.29 0.88
C LYS A 233 -5.78 -21.87 -0.48
N LEU A 234 -4.50 -21.89 -0.81
CA LEU A 234 -3.93 -22.49 -2.02
C LEU A 234 -3.59 -23.98 -1.86
N GLY A 235 -3.62 -24.51 -0.64
CA GLY A 235 -3.29 -25.91 -0.35
C GLY A 235 -1.77 -26.20 -0.39
N LEU A 236 -0.95 -25.22 -0.03
CA LEU A 236 0.52 -25.28 -0.01
C LEU A 236 1.07 -25.55 1.38
#